data_b947b817352709d4eaa6d6b7a07bf185
#
_entry.id   b947b817352709d4eaa6d6b7a07bf185
#
_cell.length_a   1.000
_cell.length_b   1.000
_cell.length_c   1.000
_cell.angle_alpha   90.00
_cell.angle_beta   90.00
_cell.angle_gamma   90.00
#
_symmetry.space_group_name_H-M   'P 1'
#
loop_
_entity.id
_entity.type
_entity.pdbx_description
1 polymer ?
#
loop_
_entity_poly.entity_id
_entity_poly.type
_entity_poly.pdbx_seq_one_letter_code
_entity_poly.pdbx_strand_id
1 'polypeptide(L)'
;MSSLDFVPADDEVGVRIDVAVAKRAAVTRGLAQAAVKAGTVTVSGAAVRPSYRLEAGDTVAGEVVVPILELPEAESIEITLRYNDERVMVVSKPAGLVTHPARGHASGTLVNALLGLGEPLSGATSIRPGIVHRLDKDTSGLLLVAKDDAAQAFLVEALRARRIERRYLALVRGRPPADSGTVDAPVGRHPVKRRLFAVVPGGRPSVTHYSVREVGERASLLELKLETGRTHQIRVHLAHLGHPVLGDRVYGGVSDLSRALGLDRPFLHACSLRFPHPDDSREIVVGDDLPSELRAALGAAGLSPA
;
A
#
# COMPACT_ATOMS: atom_id res chain seq x y z
N MET A 1 14.70 -6.97 23.46
CA MET A 1 14.28 -8.38 23.72
C MET A 1 13.17 -8.34 24.75
N SER A 2 12.10 -9.08 24.54
CA SER A 2 10.99 -9.21 25.50
C SER A 2 11.02 -10.63 26.04
N SER A 3 11.36 -10.80 27.31
CA SER A 3 11.36 -12.10 28.00
C SER A 3 9.96 -12.46 28.43
N LEU A 4 9.61 -13.72 28.33
CA LEU A 4 8.32 -14.30 28.68
C LEU A 4 8.54 -15.47 29.65
N ASP A 5 7.74 -15.49 30.70
CA ASP A 5 7.59 -16.61 31.60
C ASP A 5 6.21 -16.50 32.26
N PHE A 6 5.25 -17.31 31.78
CA PHE A 6 3.90 -17.25 32.29
C PHE A 6 3.14 -18.58 32.13
N VAL A 7 2.17 -18.78 33.01
CA VAL A 7 1.13 -19.79 32.89
C VAL A 7 -0.12 -19.11 32.30
N PRO A 8 -0.81 -19.72 31.29
CA PRO A 8 -2.03 -19.17 30.76
C PRO A 8 -3.08 -18.93 31.85
N ALA A 9 -3.70 -17.75 31.83
CA ALA A 9 -4.89 -17.48 32.63
C ALA A 9 -6.11 -18.24 32.05
N ASP A 10 -7.19 -18.38 32.83
CA ASP A 10 -8.38 -19.12 32.39
C ASP A 10 -8.95 -18.63 31.07
N ASP A 11 -8.91 -17.32 30.81
CA ASP A 11 -9.34 -16.69 29.56
C ASP A 11 -8.35 -16.87 28.38
N GLU A 12 -7.15 -17.37 28.67
CA GLU A 12 -6.12 -17.67 27.66
C GLU A 12 -6.07 -19.16 27.31
N VAL A 13 -6.73 -20.02 28.05
CA VAL A 13 -6.88 -21.45 27.71
C VAL A 13 -7.67 -21.59 26.42
N GLY A 14 -7.14 -22.38 25.47
CA GLY A 14 -7.67 -22.52 24.12
C GLY A 14 -7.26 -21.41 23.14
N VAL A 15 -6.65 -20.32 23.62
CA VAL A 15 -6.08 -19.27 22.77
C VAL A 15 -4.83 -19.79 22.08
N ARG A 16 -4.59 -19.35 20.86
CA ARG A 16 -3.36 -19.70 20.13
C ARG A 16 -2.15 -19.06 20.78
N ILE A 17 -1.05 -19.80 20.88
CA ILE A 17 0.20 -19.29 21.45
C ILE A 17 0.72 -18.02 20.75
N ASP A 18 0.62 -17.93 19.42
CA ASP A 18 1.05 -16.74 18.68
C ASP A 18 0.23 -15.48 19.03
N VAL A 19 -0.99 -15.64 19.50
CA VAL A 19 -1.84 -14.54 19.97
C VAL A 19 -1.52 -14.16 21.41
N ALA A 20 -1.38 -15.15 22.30
CA ALA A 20 -1.06 -14.92 23.70
C ALA A 20 0.34 -14.28 23.86
N VAL A 21 1.36 -14.80 23.15
CA VAL A 21 2.72 -14.24 23.11
C VAL A 21 2.71 -12.80 22.57
N ALA A 22 1.98 -12.52 21.49
CA ALA A 22 1.91 -11.17 20.93
C ALA A 22 1.32 -10.17 21.94
N LYS A 23 0.27 -10.56 22.67
CA LYS A 23 -0.37 -9.74 23.72
C LYS A 23 0.58 -9.49 24.90
N ARG A 24 1.20 -10.57 25.43
CA ARG A 24 2.06 -10.53 26.63
C ARG A 24 3.37 -9.78 26.37
N ALA A 25 4.00 -10.00 25.20
CA ALA A 25 5.25 -9.34 24.82
C ALA A 25 5.04 -7.93 24.23
N ALA A 26 3.81 -7.47 24.06
CA ALA A 26 3.44 -6.21 23.36
C ALA A 26 4.07 -6.11 21.97
N VAL A 27 4.09 -7.21 21.21
CA VAL A 27 4.66 -7.27 19.86
C VAL A 27 3.61 -7.61 18.82
N THR A 28 3.97 -7.46 17.53
CA THR A 28 3.09 -7.91 16.45
C THR A 28 2.96 -9.44 16.45
N ARG A 29 1.80 -9.95 16.06
CA ARG A 29 1.58 -11.39 15.93
C ARG A 29 2.60 -12.08 15.00
N GLY A 30 3.11 -11.36 13.98
CA GLY A 30 4.15 -11.88 13.09
C GLY A 30 5.47 -12.15 13.80
N LEU A 31 5.88 -11.28 14.73
CA LEU A 31 7.06 -11.49 15.56
C LEU A 31 6.86 -12.65 16.53
N ALA A 32 5.70 -12.72 17.19
CA ALA A 32 5.34 -13.86 18.03
C ALA A 32 5.37 -15.20 17.28
N GLN A 33 4.82 -15.26 16.07
CA GLN A 33 4.89 -16.44 15.20
C GLN A 33 6.33 -16.82 14.84
N ALA A 34 7.17 -15.83 14.54
CA ALA A 34 8.58 -16.08 14.23
C ALA A 34 9.33 -16.66 15.44
N ALA A 35 9.12 -16.11 16.63
CA ALA A 35 9.73 -16.59 17.86
C ALA A 35 9.33 -18.02 18.20
N VAL A 36 8.02 -18.33 18.16
CA VAL A 36 7.51 -19.69 18.40
C VAL A 36 8.04 -20.66 17.34
N LYS A 37 8.08 -20.28 16.06
CA LYS A 37 8.60 -21.11 14.97
C LYS A 37 10.11 -21.35 15.08
N ALA A 38 10.86 -20.36 15.59
CA ALA A 38 12.31 -20.48 15.80
C ALA A 38 12.64 -21.31 17.08
N GLY A 39 11.64 -21.62 17.92
CA GLY A 39 11.85 -22.30 19.19
C GLY A 39 12.43 -21.42 20.29
N THR A 40 12.51 -20.08 20.08
CA THR A 40 12.94 -19.13 21.12
C THR A 40 11.84 -18.87 22.15
N VAL A 41 10.61 -19.27 21.86
CA VAL A 41 9.47 -19.35 22.79
C VAL A 41 8.96 -20.78 22.75
N THR A 42 8.89 -21.42 23.93
CA THR A 42 8.50 -22.82 24.12
C THR A 42 7.27 -22.93 25.03
N VAL A 43 6.61 -24.07 25.00
CA VAL A 43 5.53 -24.47 25.91
C VAL A 43 6.01 -25.66 26.72
N SER A 44 6.03 -25.55 28.03
CA SER A 44 6.50 -26.61 28.96
C SER A 44 7.86 -27.21 28.53
N GLY A 45 8.76 -26.31 28.05
CA GLY A 45 10.09 -26.67 27.55
C GLY A 45 10.12 -27.25 26.14
N ALA A 46 8.99 -27.48 25.49
CA ALA A 46 8.92 -28.04 24.14
C ALA A 46 8.64 -27.00 23.06
N ALA A 47 9.27 -27.14 21.87
CA ALA A 47 8.94 -26.35 20.71
C ALA A 47 7.59 -26.78 20.14
N VAL A 48 6.71 -25.80 19.86
CA VAL A 48 5.37 -26.02 19.35
C VAL A 48 5.14 -25.26 18.03
N ARG A 49 4.03 -25.56 17.34
CA ARG A 49 3.63 -24.77 16.18
C ARG A 49 2.99 -23.44 16.61
N PRO A 50 3.10 -22.34 15.88
CA PRO A 50 2.44 -21.06 16.20
C PRO A 50 0.92 -21.14 16.35
N SER A 51 0.30 -22.19 15.81
CA SER A 51 -1.14 -22.47 15.94
C SER A 51 -1.50 -23.31 17.15
N TYR A 52 -0.54 -23.75 17.99
CA TYR A 52 -0.78 -24.48 19.22
C TYR A 52 -1.78 -23.71 20.09
N ARG A 53 -2.75 -24.41 20.67
CA ARG A 53 -3.71 -23.82 21.60
C ARG A 53 -3.26 -24.15 23.01
N LEU A 54 -3.12 -23.11 23.81
CA LEU A 54 -2.68 -23.22 25.20
C LEU A 54 -3.67 -24.08 26.00
N GLU A 55 -3.12 -24.95 26.82
CA GLU A 55 -3.87 -25.81 27.73
C GLU A 55 -3.67 -25.35 29.18
N ALA A 56 -4.57 -25.75 30.07
CA ALA A 56 -4.44 -25.46 31.49
C ALA A 56 -3.19 -26.17 32.05
N GLY A 57 -2.32 -25.42 32.72
CA GLY A 57 -1.05 -25.92 33.28
C GLY A 57 0.14 -25.84 32.34
N ASP A 58 -0.02 -25.35 31.09
CA ASP A 58 1.10 -25.04 30.22
C ASP A 58 2.00 -23.95 30.89
N THR A 59 3.30 -24.03 30.64
CA THR A 59 4.24 -22.95 30.98
C THR A 59 4.84 -22.40 29.69
N VAL A 60 4.59 -21.13 29.38
CA VAL A 60 5.14 -20.47 28.20
C VAL A 60 6.37 -19.67 28.63
N ALA A 61 7.53 -20.08 28.12
CA ALA A 61 8.81 -19.42 28.45
C ALA A 61 9.65 -19.17 27.22
N GLY A 62 10.48 -18.13 27.28
CA GLY A 62 11.44 -17.79 26.22
C GLY A 62 11.54 -16.32 25.92
N GLU A 63 12.10 -15.99 24.75
CA GLU A 63 12.36 -14.62 24.34
C GLU A 63 11.82 -14.31 22.97
N VAL A 64 11.18 -13.14 22.85
CA VAL A 64 10.84 -12.56 21.55
C VAL A 64 11.89 -11.50 21.22
N VAL A 65 12.71 -11.80 20.20
CA VAL A 65 13.63 -10.82 19.66
C VAL A 65 12.81 -9.81 18.87
N VAL A 66 12.71 -8.59 19.42
CA VAL A 66 12.19 -7.45 18.69
C VAL A 66 13.34 -6.92 17.84
N PRO A 67 13.27 -6.99 16.50
CA PRO A 67 14.31 -6.39 15.67
C PRO A 67 14.41 -4.90 16.05
N ILE A 68 15.63 -4.42 16.26
CA ILE A 68 15.86 -2.97 16.27
C ILE A 68 15.48 -2.52 14.85
N LEU A 69 14.37 -1.79 14.73
CA LEU A 69 14.00 -1.18 13.48
C LEU A 69 15.02 -0.09 13.22
N GLU A 70 15.90 -0.32 12.26
CA GLU A 70 16.72 0.76 11.72
C GLU A 70 15.73 1.79 11.14
N LEU A 71 15.76 2.99 11.68
CA LEU A 71 14.96 4.10 11.19
C LEU A 71 15.49 4.47 9.80
N PRO A 72 14.60 4.84 8.86
CA PRO A 72 15.05 5.30 7.56
C PRO A 72 15.90 6.56 7.71
N GLU A 73 17.00 6.60 7.00
CA GLU A 73 17.89 7.76 6.94
C GLU A 73 17.49 8.71 5.81
N ALA A 74 17.87 9.98 5.95
CA ALA A 74 17.68 10.99 4.91
C ALA A 74 18.56 10.68 3.69
N GLU A 75 17.97 10.72 2.49
CA GLU A 75 18.70 10.55 1.24
C GLU A 75 18.34 11.69 0.26
N SER A 76 19.33 12.13 -0.50
CA SER A 76 19.14 13.14 -1.57
C SER A 76 18.54 12.46 -2.80
N ILE A 77 17.24 12.22 -2.77
CA ILE A 77 16.46 11.69 -3.90
C ILE A 77 15.52 12.80 -4.38
N GLU A 78 15.57 13.12 -5.66
CA GLU A 78 14.73 14.15 -6.24
C GLU A 78 13.25 13.72 -6.23
N ILE A 79 12.41 14.55 -5.60
CA ILE A 79 10.95 14.43 -5.61
C ILE A 79 10.32 15.81 -5.84
N THR A 80 9.22 15.82 -6.57
CA THR A 80 8.51 17.07 -6.85
C THR A 80 7.44 17.33 -5.80
N LEU A 81 7.50 18.50 -5.15
CA LEU A 81 6.42 19.00 -4.29
C LEU A 81 5.31 19.61 -5.17
N ARG A 82 4.06 19.21 -4.93
CA ARG A 82 2.86 19.75 -5.58
C ARG A 82 2.06 20.65 -4.66
N TYR A 83 2.18 20.44 -3.36
CA TYR A 83 1.59 21.27 -2.31
C TYR A 83 2.46 21.16 -1.05
N ASN A 84 2.64 22.25 -0.33
CA ASN A 84 3.37 22.26 0.94
C ASN A 84 2.88 23.41 1.82
N ASP A 85 2.54 23.10 3.06
CA ASP A 85 2.26 24.09 4.11
C ASP A 85 2.82 23.59 5.46
N GLU A 86 2.39 24.16 6.57
CA GLU A 86 2.89 23.81 7.91
C GLU A 86 2.43 22.42 8.39
N ARG A 87 1.31 21.90 7.88
CA ARG A 87 0.65 20.69 8.37
C ARG A 87 0.81 19.49 7.45
N VAL A 88 0.82 19.74 6.15
CA VAL A 88 0.79 18.69 5.14
C VAL A 88 1.67 19.03 3.94
N MET A 89 2.12 18.01 3.24
CA MET A 89 2.67 18.15 1.90
C MET A 89 2.05 17.12 0.96
N VAL A 90 1.99 17.44 -0.32
CA VAL A 90 1.65 16.51 -1.40
C VAL A 90 2.83 16.43 -2.35
N VAL A 91 3.33 15.23 -2.54
CA VAL A 91 4.46 14.96 -3.44
C VAL A 91 4.00 14.20 -4.68
N SER A 92 4.63 14.46 -5.81
CA SER A 92 4.55 13.60 -6.99
C SER A 92 5.65 12.53 -6.90
N LYS A 93 5.26 11.30 -6.57
CA LYS A 93 6.17 10.17 -6.49
C LYS A 93 6.53 9.68 -7.90
N PRO A 94 7.80 9.61 -8.30
CA PRO A 94 8.18 8.98 -9.55
C PRO A 94 7.90 7.47 -9.54
N ALA A 95 7.75 6.88 -10.72
CA ALA A 95 7.74 5.43 -10.86
C ALA A 95 9.12 4.84 -10.51
N GLY A 96 9.15 3.56 -10.13
CA GLY A 96 10.38 2.89 -9.69
C GLY A 96 10.73 3.10 -8.21
N LEU A 97 10.19 4.14 -7.57
CA LEU A 97 10.44 4.46 -6.17
C LEU A 97 9.45 3.72 -5.25
N VAL A 98 9.97 2.94 -4.30
CA VAL A 98 9.15 2.31 -3.24
C VAL A 98 8.70 3.35 -2.24
N THR A 99 7.46 3.29 -1.75
CA THR A 99 6.93 4.31 -0.84
C THR A 99 7.65 4.34 0.52
N HIS A 100 7.97 3.20 1.10
CA HIS A 100 8.56 3.09 2.45
C HIS A 100 9.44 1.85 2.55
N PRO A 101 10.41 1.81 3.46
CA PRO A 101 11.27 0.65 3.66
C PRO A 101 10.47 -0.65 3.80
N ALA A 102 10.93 -1.69 3.12
CA ALA A 102 10.32 -3.00 3.10
C ALA A 102 11.41 -4.06 2.87
N ARG A 103 11.05 -5.33 3.04
CA ARG A 103 11.99 -6.44 2.79
C ARG A 103 12.57 -6.36 1.38
N GLY A 104 13.89 -6.21 1.26
CA GLY A 104 14.62 -6.04 0.00
C GLY A 104 14.75 -4.59 -0.48
N HIS A 105 14.26 -3.62 0.29
CA HIS A 105 14.39 -2.17 0.04
C HIS A 105 14.50 -1.47 1.40
N ALA A 106 15.65 -1.51 2.04
CA ALA A 106 15.90 -0.85 3.34
C ALA A 106 16.09 0.66 3.18
N SER A 107 16.61 1.09 2.03
CA SER A 107 16.94 2.46 1.63
C SER A 107 16.43 2.75 0.22
N GLY A 108 16.65 3.94 -0.30
CA GLY A 108 16.23 4.34 -1.64
C GLY A 108 14.70 4.39 -1.78
N THR A 109 13.98 4.81 -0.74
CA THR A 109 12.51 4.87 -0.75
C THR A 109 12.02 6.32 -0.73
N LEU A 110 10.72 6.53 -0.98
CA LEU A 110 10.12 7.86 -0.85
C LEU A 110 10.29 8.41 0.57
N VAL A 111 10.23 7.57 1.60
CA VAL A 111 10.46 8.01 2.98
C VAL A 111 11.88 8.57 3.14
N ASN A 112 12.91 7.93 2.57
CA ASN A 112 14.27 8.45 2.61
C ASN A 112 14.38 9.82 1.90
N ALA A 113 13.69 9.96 0.75
CA ALA A 113 13.60 11.23 0.01
C ALA A 113 12.89 12.33 0.81
N LEU A 114 11.77 11.99 1.47
CA LEU A 114 11.02 12.94 2.32
C LEU A 114 11.87 13.43 3.50
N LEU A 115 12.61 12.53 4.15
CA LEU A 115 13.56 12.91 5.20
C LEU A 115 14.68 13.80 4.66
N GLY A 116 15.11 13.55 3.42
CA GLY A 116 16.13 14.36 2.72
C GLY A 116 15.69 15.79 2.40
N LEU A 117 14.37 16.09 2.40
CA LEU A 117 13.85 17.44 2.27
C LEU A 117 14.11 18.31 3.51
N GLY A 118 14.41 17.72 4.67
CA GLY A 118 14.58 18.42 5.94
C GLY A 118 13.28 18.98 6.54
N GLU A 119 12.14 18.64 5.99
CA GLU A 119 10.83 19.04 6.48
C GLU A 119 10.39 18.17 7.68
N PRO A 120 9.65 18.73 8.64
CA PRO A 120 9.08 17.93 9.72
C PRO A 120 8.19 16.83 9.17
N LEU A 121 8.20 15.65 9.78
CA LEU A 121 7.34 14.53 9.42
C LEU A 121 6.73 13.92 10.68
N SER A 122 5.43 13.63 10.64
CA SER A 122 4.76 12.88 11.69
C SER A 122 5.43 11.53 11.93
N GLY A 123 5.45 11.09 13.20
CA GLY A 123 6.01 9.78 13.55
C GLY A 123 7.49 9.65 13.20
N ALA A 124 8.33 10.64 13.52
CA ALA A 124 9.77 10.65 13.21
C ALA A 124 10.53 9.41 13.71
N THR A 125 10.02 8.72 14.72
CA THR A 125 10.55 7.45 15.26
C THR A 125 9.94 6.19 14.60
N SER A 126 9.19 6.37 13.53
CA SER A 126 8.55 5.30 12.78
C SER A 126 9.36 4.95 11.54
N ILE A 127 9.18 3.73 11.02
CA ILE A 127 9.69 3.33 9.69
C ILE A 127 8.89 3.95 8.53
N ARG A 128 7.83 4.71 8.82
CA ARG A 128 6.91 5.32 7.84
C ARG A 128 6.53 6.73 8.24
N PRO A 129 7.50 7.61 8.54
CA PRO A 129 7.20 8.96 8.96
C PRO A 129 6.34 9.69 7.91
N GLY A 130 5.29 10.36 8.35
CA GLY A 130 4.39 11.16 7.53
C GLY A 130 3.46 10.41 6.58
N ILE A 131 3.59 9.11 6.40
CA ILE A 131 2.86 8.36 5.36
C ILE A 131 1.40 8.12 5.76
N VAL A 132 0.47 8.74 5.04
CA VAL A 132 -0.99 8.58 5.21
C VAL A 132 -1.53 7.41 4.36
N HIS A 133 -1.09 7.31 3.12
CA HIS A 133 -1.41 6.22 2.19
C HIS A 133 -0.20 5.87 1.33
N ARG A 134 -0.35 4.92 0.41
CA ARG A 134 0.78 4.45 -0.39
C ARG A 134 0.43 4.33 -1.87
N LEU A 135 1.44 4.41 -2.71
CA LEU A 135 1.44 3.98 -4.10
C LEU A 135 2.31 2.73 -4.28
N ASP A 136 2.04 1.94 -5.31
CA ASP A 136 2.93 0.84 -5.69
C ASP A 136 4.26 1.39 -6.24
N LYS A 137 5.31 0.58 -6.25
CA LYS A 137 6.64 0.96 -6.74
C LYS A 137 6.59 1.65 -8.10
N ASP A 138 5.91 1.03 -9.07
CA ASP A 138 5.88 1.47 -10.46
C ASP A 138 4.67 2.36 -10.81
N THR A 139 3.87 2.73 -9.81
CA THR A 139 2.81 3.74 -9.93
C THR A 139 3.39 5.11 -9.61
N SER A 140 3.21 6.07 -10.52
CA SER A 140 3.59 7.47 -10.32
C SER A 140 2.42 8.31 -9.79
N GLY A 141 2.72 9.54 -9.35
CA GLY A 141 1.72 10.56 -9.01
C GLY A 141 1.59 10.89 -7.54
N LEU A 142 0.48 11.50 -7.18
CA LEU A 142 0.26 12.19 -5.92
C LEU A 142 0.23 11.27 -4.70
N LEU A 143 0.94 11.68 -3.66
CA LEU A 143 0.93 11.04 -2.34
C LEU A 143 0.87 12.12 -1.26
N LEU A 144 -0.08 11.97 -0.32
CA LEU A 144 -0.30 12.86 0.81
C LEU A 144 0.57 12.46 1.99
N VAL A 145 1.25 13.45 2.58
CA VAL A 145 2.19 13.29 3.69
C VAL A 145 1.79 14.25 4.81
N ALA A 146 1.77 13.77 6.04
CA ALA A 146 1.53 14.55 7.24
C ALA A 146 2.85 15.03 7.86
N LYS A 147 2.93 16.29 8.27
CA LYS A 147 4.13 16.89 8.87
C LYS A 147 4.17 16.74 10.39
N ASP A 148 3.03 16.51 11.03
CA ASP A 148 2.91 16.29 12.48
C ASP A 148 1.87 15.22 12.81
N ASP A 149 1.88 14.75 14.06
CA ASP A 149 1.05 13.62 14.51
C ASP A 149 -0.44 13.95 14.56
N ALA A 150 -0.83 15.19 14.83
CA ALA A 150 -2.24 15.60 14.83
C ALA A 150 -2.79 15.63 13.39
N ALA A 151 -2.02 16.15 12.44
CA ALA A 151 -2.35 16.10 11.02
C ALA A 151 -2.45 14.66 10.52
N GLN A 152 -1.52 13.78 10.93
CA GLN A 152 -1.58 12.37 10.55
C GLN A 152 -2.83 11.68 11.09
N ALA A 153 -3.17 11.88 12.37
CA ALA A 153 -4.36 11.30 12.98
C ALA A 153 -5.62 11.76 12.25
N PHE A 154 -5.75 13.07 11.96
CA PHE A 154 -6.87 13.65 11.22
C PHE A 154 -6.99 13.07 9.81
N LEU A 155 -5.89 13.01 9.06
CA LEU A 155 -5.89 12.51 7.68
C LEU A 155 -6.15 11.01 7.61
N VAL A 156 -5.64 10.22 8.54
CA VAL A 156 -5.93 8.79 8.63
C VAL A 156 -7.43 8.56 8.89
N GLU A 157 -8.05 9.36 9.76
CA GLU A 157 -9.50 9.28 10.01
C GLU A 157 -10.30 9.77 8.80
N ALA A 158 -9.87 10.87 8.16
CA ALA A 158 -10.48 11.34 6.92
C ALA A 158 -10.41 10.28 5.79
N LEU A 159 -9.31 9.54 5.72
CA LEU A 159 -9.16 8.44 4.77
C LEU A 159 -10.10 7.26 5.08
N ARG A 160 -10.26 6.90 6.36
CA ARG A 160 -11.20 5.87 6.82
C ARG A 160 -12.65 6.26 6.55
N ALA A 161 -12.98 7.53 6.78
CA ALA A 161 -14.29 8.12 6.51
C ALA A 161 -14.54 8.42 5.02
N ARG A 162 -13.60 8.03 4.11
CA ARG A 162 -13.68 8.25 2.66
C ARG A 162 -13.78 9.72 2.25
N ARG A 163 -13.31 10.64 3.10
CA ARG A 163 -13.24 12.08 2.82
C ARG A 163 -12.02 12.49 2.00
N ILE A 164 -11.08 11.58 1.77
CA ILE A 164 -9.94 11.77 0.87
C ILE A 164 -10.23 11.06 -0.45
N GLU A 165 -10.41 11.85 -1.51
CA GLU A 165 -10.63 11.34 -2.85
C GLU A 165 -9.30 11.21 -3.59
N ARG A 166 -9.06 10.05 -4.19
CA ARG A 166 -7.86 9.72 -4.95
C ARG A 166 -8.26 9.27 -6.34
N ARG A 167 -7.87 10.03 -7.36
CA ARG A 167 -8.13 9.71 -8.75
C ARG A 167 -6.85 9.28 -9.46
N TYR A 168 -7.01 8.34 -10.36
CA TYR A 168 -5.94 7.77 -11.14
C TYR A 168 -6.32 7.76 -12.61
N LEU A 169 -5.33 7.89 -13.49
CA LEU A 169 -5.44 7.56 -14.90
C LEU A 169 -4.78 6.21 -15.15
N ALA A 170 -5.47 5.35 -15.91
CA ALA A 170 -4.95 4.07 -16.36
C ALA A 170 -5.28 3.83 -17.82
N LEU A 171 -4.29 3.38 -18.59
CA LEU A 171 -4.51 2.86 -19.94
C LEU A 171 -4.69 1.34 -19.83
N VAL A 172 -5.84 0.83 -20.30
CA VAL A 172 -6.18 -0.59 -20.22
C VAL A 172 -6.31 -1.22 -21.59
N ARG A 173 -6.17 -2.55 -21.65
CA ARG A 173 -6.35 -3.32 -22.87
C ARG A 173 -7.83 -3.40 -23.25
N GLY A 174 -8.14 -3.03 -24.50
CA GLY A 174 -9.49 -3.11 -25.07
C GLY A 174 -10.46 -2.09 -24.48
N ARG A 175 -11.75 -2.31 -24.68
CA ARG A 175 -12.84 -1.45 -24.20
C ARG A 175 -13.59 -2.17 -23.06
N PRO A 176 -13.76 -1.55 -21.90
CA PRO A 176 -14.62 -2.05 -20.83
C PRO A 176 -16.07 -2.23 -21.29
N PRO A 177 -16.85 -3.11 -20.63
CA PRO A 177 -18.21 -3.44 -21.07
C PRO A 177 -19.20 -2.27 -20.96
N ALA A 178 -18.86 -1.25 -20.14
CA ALA A 178 -19.64 -0.03 -19.97
C ALA A 178 -18.71 1.18 -19.80
N ASP A 179 -19.24 2.37 -20.13
CA ASP A 179 -18.48 3.62 -20.04
C ASP A 179 -18.21 4.05 -18.59
N SER A 180 -18.90 3.48 -17.62
CA SER A 180 -18.59 3.61 -16.20
C SER A 180 -19.04 2.37 -15.43
N GLY A 181 -18.40 2.12 -14.28
CA GLY A 181 -18.78 0.99 -13.44
C GLY A 181 -18.04 0.97 -12.11
N THR A 182 -18.41 -0.02 -11.32
CA THR A 182 -17.80 -0.27 -10.00
C THR A 182 -17.35 -1.72 -9.92
N VAL A 183 -16.09 -1.93 -9.55
CA VAL A 183 -15.57 -3.24 -9.17
C VAL A 183 -15.58 -3.31 -7.64
N ASP A 184 -16.58 -4.00 -7.09
CA ASP A 184 -16.68 -4.31 -5.65
C ASP A 184 -16.31 -5.79 -5.47
N ALA A 185 -15.02 -6.03 -5.21
CA ALA A 185 -14.49 -7.39 -5.16
C ALA A 185 -13.34 -7.49 -4.15
N PRO A 186 -13.37 -8.49 -3.22
CA PRO A 186 -12.39 -8.57 -2.15
C PRO A 186 -11.00 -8.96 -2.66
N VAL A 187 -9.97 -8.19 -2.27
CA VAL A 187 -8.58 -8.42 -2.67
C VAL A 187 -7.81 -9.11 -1.56
N GLY A 188 -7.15 -10.21 -1.89
CA GLY A 188 -6.31 -10.99 -1.00
C GLY A 188 -5.08 -11.58 -1.67
N ARG A 189 -4.27 -12.33 -0.92
CA ARG A 189 -3.14 -13.07 -1.50
C ARG A 189 -3.63 -14.16 -2.43
N HIS A 190 -3.03 -14.24 -3.62
CA HIS A 190 -3.35 -15.33 -4.57
C HIS A 190 -3.14 -16.70 -3.91
N PRO A 191 -4.08 -17.65 -3.99
CA PRO A 191 -4.04 -18.88 -3.22
C PRO A 191 -2.80 -19.76 -3.50
N VAL A 192 -2.33 -19.76 -4.76
CA VAL A 192 -1.16 -20.52 -5.19
C VAL A 192 0.10 -19.63 -5.26
N LYS A 193 0.04 -18.55 -6.03
CA LYS A 193 1.17 -17.62 -6.22
C LYS A 193 1.20 -16.57 -5.11
N ARG A 194 1.52 -16.95 -3.88
CA ARG A 194 1.40 -16.11 -2.67
C ARG A 194 2.13 -14.77 -2.67
N ARG A 195 3.02 -14.52 -3.63
CA ARG A 195 3.63 -13.20 -3.86
C ARG A 195 2.68 -12.22 -4.57
N LEU A 196 1.65 -12.75 -5.26
CA LEU A 196 0.66 -11.97 -5.98
C LEU A 196 -0.60 -11.72 -5.14
N PHE A 197 -1.40 -10.76 -5.60
CA PHE A 197 -2.75 -10.51 -5.10
C PHE A 197 -3.77 -10.91 -6.17
N ALA A 198 -4.98 -11.23 -5.74
CA ALA A 198 -6.08 -11.58 -6.63
C ALA A 198 -7.42 -11.23 -5.96
N VAL A 199 -8.48 -11.17 -6.74
CA VAL A 199 -9.84 -11.24 -6.20
C VAL A 199 -10.06 -12.66 -5.69
N VAL A 200 -10.29 -12.79 -4.39
CA VAL A 200 -10.46 -14.10 -3.72
C VAL A 200 -11.53 -14.04 -2.62
N PRO A 201 -12.32 -15.09 -2.43
CA PRO A 201 -13.21 -15.20 -1.27
C PRO A 201 -12.41 -15.04 0.04
N GLY A 202 -12.96 -14.28 0.99
CA GLY A 202 -12.28 -13.99 2.26
C GLY A 202 -11.12 -12.96 2.16
N GLY A 203 -10.90 -12.37 1.00
CA GLY A 203 -10.05 -11.21 0.83
C GLY A 203 -10.57 -9.99 1.59
N ARG A 204 -9.81 -8.91 1.61
CA ARG A 204 -10.23 -7.64 2.24
C ARG A 204 -11.19 -6.89 1.31
N PRO A 205 -12.32 -6.38 1.80
CA PRO A 205 -13.25 -5.57 1.00
C PRO A 205 -12.52 -4.47 0.24
N SER A 206 -12.83 -4.34 -1.04
CA SER A 206 -12.13 -3.42 -1.95
C SER A 206 -13.08 -2.92 -3.02
N VAL A 207 -13.15 -1.59 -3.17
CA VAL A 207 -14.06 -0.93 -4.13
C VAL A 207 -13.27 0.03 -5.00
N THR A 208 -13.41 -0.11 -6.32
CA THR A 208 -12.81 0.75 -7.35
C THR A 208 -13.89 1.16 -8.34
N HIS A 209 -14.12 2.46 -8.49
CA HIS A 209 -14.97 3.01 -9.54
C HIS A 209 -14.13 3.35 -10.75
N TYR A 210 -14.67 3.18 -11.94
CA TYR A 210 -14.04 3.61 -13.18
C TYR A 210 -15.02 4.39 -14.08
N SER A 211 -14.47 5.30 -14.85
CA SER A 211 -15.12 5.94 -15.99
C SER A 211 -14.19 5.94 -17.19
N VAL A 212 -14.70 5.59 -18.34
CA VAL A 212 -13.98 5.64 -19.62
C VAL A 212 -13.88 7.09 -20.03
N ARG A 213 -12.65 7.58 -20.20
CA ARG A 213 -12.39 8.94 -20.69
C ARG A 213 -12.30 8.96 -22.20
N GLU A 214 -11.63 7.97 -22.77
CA GLU A 214 -11.45 7.88 -24.20
C GLU A 214 -11.27 6.41 -24.63
N VAL A 215 -11.74 6.06 -25.81
CA VAL A 215 -11.67 4.70 -26.39
C VAL A 215 -10.88 4.76 -27.68
N GLY A 216 -9.76 4.04 -27.74
CA GLY A 216 -9.00 3.79 -28.95
C GLY A 216 -9.30 2.41 -29.55
N GLU A 217 -8.61 2.09 -30.61
CA GLU A 217 -8.79 0.82 -31.34
C GLU A 217 -8.53 -0.42 -30.46
N ARG A 218 -7.46 -0.39 -29.66
CA ARG A 218 -6.96 -1.55 -28.88
C ARG A 218 -6.82 -1.28 -27.37
N ALA A 219 -7.08 -0.04 -26.97
CA ALA A 219 -6.90 0.43 -25.59
C ALA A 219 -7.96 1.45 -25.22
N SER A 220 -8.21 1.63 -23.92
CA SER A 220 -9.07 2.70 -23.39
C SER A 220 -8.36 3.41 -22.24
N LEU A 221 -8.51 4.72 -22.21
CA LEU A 221 -8.09 5.56 -21.08
C LEU A 221 -9.23 5.60 -20.06
N LEU A 222 -8.92 5.18 -18.84
CA LEU A 222 -9.86 5.21 -17.72
C LEU A 222 -9.41 6.22 -16.67
N GLU A 223 -10.39 6.93 -16.11
CA GLU A 223 -10.24 7.55 -14.79
C GLU A 223 -10.79 6.58 -13.74
N LEU A 224 -10.07 6.44 -12.64
CA LEU A 224 -10.44 5.55 -11.54
C LEU A 224 -10.50 6.34 -10.23
N LYS A 225 -11.48 6.01 -9.40
CA LYS A 225 -11.64 6.53 -8.05
C LYS A 225 -11.63 5.39 -7.04
N LEU A 226 -10.80 5.52 -6.00
CA LEU A 226 -10.67 4.51 -4.95
C LEU A 226 -11.47 4.86 -3.70
N GLU A 227 -12.32 3.94 -3.21
CA GLU A 227 -12.84 3.98 -1.85
C GLU A 227 -11.88 3.33 -0.85
N THR A 228 -11.22 2.28 -1.27
CA THR A 228 -10.25 1.52 -0.49
C THR A 228 -8.87 1.58 -1.14
N GLY A 229 -7.81 1.25 -0.40
CA GLY A 229 -6.42 1.27 -0.92
C GLY A 229 -5.67 -0.01 -0.54
N ARG A 230 -6.07 -1.17 -1.13
CA ARG A 230 -5.33 -2.43 -0.92
C ARG A 230 -4.15 -2.51 -1.87
N THR A 231 -3.16 -3.31 -1.50
CA THR A 231 -1.98 -3.53 -2.35
C THR A 231 -2.41 -4.01 -3.73
N HIS A 232 -1.92 -3.35 -4.77
CA HIS A 232 -2.21 -3.61 -6.18
C HIS A 232 -3.71 -3.56 -6.57
N GLN A 233 -4.56 -2.92 -5.77
CA GLN A 233 -6.03 -3.00 -5.92
C GLN A 233 -6.51 -2.68 -7.33
N ILE A 234 -6.15 -1.52 -7.89
CA ILE A 234 -6.54 -1.11 -9.25
C ILE A 234 -6.13 -2.17 -10.27
N ARG A 235 -4.88 -2.60 -10.21
CA ARG A 235 -4.27 -3.55 -11.15
C ARG A 235 -4.97 -4.90 -11.11
N VAL A 236 -5.28 -5.38 -9.90
CA VAL A 236 -6.03 -6.63 -9.67
C VAL A 236 -7.48 -6.51 -10.15
N HIS A 237 -8.15 -5.42 -9.83
CA HIS A 237 -9.55 -5.19 -10.22
C HIS A 237 -9.71 -5.08 -11.73
N LEU A 238 -8.84 -4.32 -12.41
CA LEU A 238 -8.90 -4.18 -13.87
C LEU A 238 -8.54 -5.49 -14.59
N ALA A 239 -7.58 -6.25 -14.06
CA ALA A 239 -7.28 -7.59 -14.57
C ALA A 239 -8.45 -8.56 -14.36
N HIS A 240 -9.15 -8.51 -13.20
CA HIS A 240 -10.35 -9.29 -12.92
C HIS A 240 -11.50 -8.94 -13.86
N LEU A 241 -11.65 -7.67 -14.23
CA LEU A 241 -12.62 -7.20 -15.21
C LEU A 241 -12.31 -7.66 -16.65
N GLY A 242 -11.11 -8.22 -16.90
CA GLY A 242 -10.65 -8.63 -18.24
C GLY A 242 -9.92 -7.52 -19.01
N HIS A 243 -9.75 -6.34 -18.41
CA HIS A 243 -9.11 -5.16 -18.99
C HIS A 243 -7.87 -4.75 -18.19
N PRO A 244 -6.78 -5.57 -18.18
CA PRO A 244 -5.61 -5.29 -17.40
C PRO A 244 -4.93 -3.99 -17.84
N VAL A 245 -4.26 -3.32 -16.88
CA VAL A 245 -3.46 -2.13 -17.14
C VAL A 245 -2.34 -2.47 -18.11
N LEU A 246 -2.18 -1.69 -19.17
CA LEU A 246 -1.10 -1.87 -20.13
C LEU A 246 0.27 -1.59 -19.48
N GLY A 247 1.28 -2.38 -19.86
CA GLY A 247 2.60 -2.33 -19.24
C GLY A 247 2.71 -3.09 -17.91
N ASP A 248 1.60 -3.60 -17.35
CA ASP A 248 1.65 -4.37 -16.11
C ASP A 248 2.16 -5.79 -16.35
N ARG A 249 3.43 -6.01 -16.04
CA ARG A 249 4.10 -7.31 -16.19
C ARG A 249 3.59 -8.40 -15.25
N VAL A 250 2.86 -8.00 -14.19
CA VAL A 250 2.42 -8.91 -13.12
C VAL A 250 1.01 -9.41 -13.38
N TYR A 251 0.07 -8.52 -13.76
CA TYR A 251 -1.36 -8.83 -13.89
C TYR A 251 -1.87 -8.81 -15.33
N GLY A 252 -1.25 -8.04 -16.20
CA GLY A 252 -1.64 -7.94 -17.61
C GLY A 252 -0.77 -8.74 -18.57
N GLY A 253 0.41 -9.15 -18.10
CA GLY A 253 1.45 -9.67 -18.96
C GLY A 253 2.04 -8.61 -19.90
N VAL A 254 3.17 -8.93 -20.50
CA VAL A 254 3.75 -8.12 -21.58
C VAL A 254 3.01 -8.47 -22.87
N SER A 255 2.24 -7.53 -23.40
CA SER A 255 1.56 -7.67 -24.69
C SER A 255 2.36 -6.97 -25.79
N ASP A 256 2.10 -7.38 -27.06
CA ASP A 256 2.67 -6.68 -28.22
C ASP A 256 2.27 -5.20 -28.22
N LEU A 257 1.03 -4.92 -27.81
CA LEU A 257 0.55 -3.55 -27.65
C LEU A 257 1.38 -2.76 -26.64
N SER A 258 1.63 -3.33 -25.44
CA SER A 258 2.45 -2.64 -24.43
C SER A 258 3.87 -2.32 -24.94
N ARG A 259 4.44 -3.24 -25.72
CA ARG A 259 5.77 -3.04 -26.35
C ARG A 259 5.72 -1.97 -27.44
N ALA A 260 4.70 -2.00 -28.28
CA ALA A 260 4.52 -1.00 -29.33
C ALA A 260 4.31 0.42 -28.76
N LEU A 261 3.70 0.52 -27.57
CA LEU A 261 3.50 1.79 -26.86
C LEU A 261 4.71 2.21 -26.01
N GLY A 262 5.81 1.44 -26.01
CA GLY A 262 7.01 1.73 -25.21
C GLY A 262 6.80 1.63 -23.70
N LEU A 263 5.79 0.86 -23.26
CA LEU A 263 5.46 0.72 -21.84
C LEU A 263 6.30 -0.40 -21.18
N ASP A 264 7.20 -0.03 -20.31
CA ASP A 264 8.00 -0.92 -19.46
C ASP A 264 7.48 -1.04 -18.02
N ARG A 265 6.51 -0.21 -17.64
CA ARG A 265 5.80 -0.20 -16.38
C ARG A 265 4.28 -0.08 -16.58
N PRO A 266 3.44 -0.32 -15.54
CA PRO A 266 2.01 -0.09 -15.62
C PRO A 266 1.70 1.36 -15.99
N PHE A 267 0.86 1.58 -17.02
CA PHE A 267 0.28 2.90 -17.27
C PHE A 267 -0.74 3.20 -16.17
N LEU A 268 -0.23 3.61 -15.03
CA LEU A 268 -1.04 3.94 -13.85
C LEU A 268 -0.41 5.15 -13.15
N HIS A 269 -1.21 6.20 -12.99
CA HIS A 269 -0.77 7.48 -12.43
C HIS A 269 -1.84 8.06 -11.51
N ALA A 270 -1.46 8.43 -10.28
CA ALA A 270 -2.31 9.14 -9.33
C ALA A 270 -2.39 10.63 -9.71
N CYS A 271 -3.38 11.00 -10.51
CA CYS A 271 -3.45 12.30 -11.16
C CYS A 271 -4.14 13.40 -10.35
N SER A 272 -4.99 13.02 -9.37
CA SER A 272 -5.71 14.00 -8.56
C SER A 272 -5.93 13.51 -7.15
N LEU A 273 -5.73 14.42 -6.21
CA LEU A 273 -5.95 14.20 -4.79
C LEU A 273 -6.79 15.35 -4.23
N ARG A 274 -7.87 15.00 -3.54
CA ARG A 274 -8.76 15.94 -2.86
C ARG A 274 -8.90 15.52 -1.41
N PHE A 275 -8.68 16.44 -0.47
CA PHE A 275 -8.71 16.13 0.96
C PHE A 275 -9.08 17.35 1.80
N PRO A 276 -9.68 17.17 3.01
CA PRO A 276 -9.91 18.24 3.95
C PRO A 276 -8.58 18.62 4.64
N HIS A 277 -8.31 19.91 4.79
CA HIS A 277 -7.16 20.40 5.52
C HIS A 277 -7.31 20.14 7.03
N PRO A 278 -6.22 19.75 7.77
CA PRO A 278 -6.32 19.41 9.19
C PRO A 278 -6.81 20.54 10.12
N ASP A 279 -6.50 21.79 9.82
CA ASP A 279 -6.82 22.92 10.72
C ASP A 279 -8.27 23.38 10.62
N ASP A 280 -8.80 23.52 9.41
CA ASP A 280 -10.10 24.16 9.17
C ASP A 280 -11.05 23.34 8.29
N SER A 281 -10.63 22.14 7.89
CA SER A 281 -11.36 21.25 6.99
C SER A 281 -11.70 21.85 5.62
N ARG A 282 -11.08 22.98 5.22
CA ARG A 282 -11.18 23.49 3.84
C ARG A 282 -10.73 22.41 2.87
N GLU A 283 -11.38 22.35 1.73
CA GLU A 283 -11.04 21.39 0.71
C GLU A 283 -9.78 21.82 -0.06
N ILE A 284 -8.79 20.96 -0.08
CA ILE A 284 -7.58 21.09 -0.90
C ILE A 284 -7.70 20.13 -2.08
N VAL A 285 -7.46 20.65 -3.29
CA VAL A 285 -7.43 19.87 -4.52
C VAL A 285 -6.07 20.07 -5.18
N VAL A 286 -5.36 18.96 -5.42
CA VAL A 286 -4.04 18.96 -6.06
C VAL A 286 -4.09 18.06 -7.28
N GLY A 287 -3.59 18.55 -8.40
CA GLY A 287 -3.43 17.82 -9.65
C GLY A 287 -1.97 17.47 -9.95
N ASP A 288 -1.76 16.43 -10.73
CA ASP A 288 -0.47 16.01 -11.27
C ASP A 288 -0.61 15.54 -12.71
N ASP A 289 0.17 16.12 -13.61
CA ASP A 289 0.15 15.76 -15.01
C ASP A 289 0.77 14.38 -15.26
N LEU A 290 0.31 13.71 -16.31
CA LEU A 290 0.95 12.47 -16.75
C LEU A 290 2.45 12.72 -17.01
N PRO A 291 3.32 11.84 -16.49
CA PRO A 291 4.73 11.82 -16.88
C PRO A 291 4.91 11.70 -18.40
N SER A 292 6.01 12.25 -18.91
CA SER A 292 6.27 12.36 -20.35
C SER A 292 6.19 11.01 -21.08
N GLU A 293 6.70 9.94 -20.47
CA GLU A 293 6.66 8.59 -21.04
C GLU A 293 5.22 8.01 -21.13
N LEU A 294 4.36 8.30 -20.15
CA LEU A 294 2.95 7.90 -20.22
C LEU A 294 2.18 8.74 -21.23
N ARG A 295 2.50 10.03 -21.34
CA ARG A 295 1.91 10.93 -22.33
C ARG A 295 2.27 10.50 -23.75
N ALA A 296 3.54 10.12 -23.96
CA ALA A 296 3.99 9.58 -25.25
C ALA A 296 3.28 8.26 -25.61
N ALA A 297 3.15 7.35 -24.65
CA ALA A 297 2.43 6.08 -24.83
C ALA A 297 0.93 6.31 -25.15
N LEU A 298 0.30 7.31 -24.53
CA LEU A 298 -1.09 7.68 -24.78
C LEU A 298 -1.26 8.19 -26.20
N GLY A 299 -0.38 9.11 -26.65
CA GLY A 299 -0.38 9.59 -28.05
C GLY A 299 -0.12 8.50 -29.07
N ALA A 300 0.80 7.54 -28.77
CA ALA A 300 1.05 6.39 -29.64
C ALA A 300 -0.14 5.43 -29.69
N ALA A 301 -1.01 5.42 -28.67
CA ALA A 301 -2.28 4.69 -28.69
C ALA A 301 -3.39 5.42 -29.48
N GLY A 302 -3.13 6.62 -30.04
CA GLY A 302 -4.10 7.45 -30.73
C GLY A 302 -5.09 8.12 -29.79
N LEU A 303 -4.71 8.31 -28.51
CA LEU A 303 -5.56 8.89 -27.47
C LEU A 303 -4.93 10.21 -26.98
N SER A 304 -5.78 11.11 -26.48
CA SER A 304 -5.37 12.40 -25.95
C SER A 304 -5.44 12.42 -24.42
N PRO A 305 -4.51 13.10 -23.73
CA PRO A 305 -4.74 13.46 -22.34
C PRO A 305 -5.88 14.51 -22.33
N ALA A 306 -6.99 14.18 -21.72
CA ALA A 306 -8.07 15.12 -21.47
C ALA A 306 -7.65 16.16 -20.42
#